data_8c85debaf553a3124b87f6584938cf0f
#
_entry.id   8c85debaf553a3124b87f6584938cf0f
#
_cell.length_a   1.000
_cell.length_b   1.000
_cell.length_c   1.000
_cell.angle_alpha   90.00
_cell.angle_beta   90.00
_cell.angle_gamma   90.00
#
_symmetry.space_group_name_H-M   'P 1'
#
loop_
_entity.id
_entity.type
_entity.pdbx_description
1 polymer ?
#
loop_
_entity_poly.entity_id
_entity_poly.type
_entity_poly.pdbx_seq_one_letter_code
_entity_poly.pdbx_strand_id
1 'polypeptide(L)'
;MRGKLGAGIDVEEFERRKSAGAIGHVGLRESAALIARGLGWEFDLKAVEHTLEPVVAEQMVSSDYVTVGVGQVLGAEETIRFSPAEGKLLSLHLRMRLGEPEEYDEVVVEGTPTIHTRIIGGIHGDAATAGCTANILAQTIQARAGMLTVLDLPMG
;
A
#
# COMPACT_ATOMS: atom_id res chain seq x y z
N MET A 1 -1.77 14.40 -1.75
CA MET A 1 -0.73 14.21 -0.72
C MET A 1 -1.07 14.87 0.61
N ARG A 2 -1.38 16.19 0.70
CA ARG A 2 -1.68 16.88 1.96
C ARG A 2 -2.75 16.21 2.83
N GLY A 3 -3.90 15.86 2.26
CA GLY A 3 -5.01 15.29 3.02
C GLY A 3 -4.79 13.84 3.45
N LYS A 4 -4.16 13.03 2.60
CA LYS A 4 -4.06 11.58 2.76
C LYS A 4 -2.80 11.14 3.51
N LEU A 5 -1.69 11.85 3.32
CA LEU A 5 -0.37 11.47 3.84
C LEU A 5 0.24 12.51 4.78
N GLY A 6 -0.44 13.62 5.01
CA GLY A 6 0.00 14.65 5.94
C GLY A 6 1.18 15.51 5.47
N ALA A 7 1.49 15.58 4.18
CA ALA A 7 2.59 16.41 3.71
C ALA A 7 2.42 17.89 4.10
N GLY A 8 3.40 18.47 4.81
CA GLY A 8 3.44 19.85 5.25
C GLY A 8 2.76 20.13 6.60
N ILE A 9 2.28 19.12 7.32
CA ILE A 9 1.85 19.28 8.72
C ILE A 9 3.03 18.98 9.66
N ASP A 10 2.89 19.37 10.95
CA ASP A 10 3.83 18.95 11.97
C ASP A 10 3.57 17.51 12.45
N VAL A 11 4.52 16.94 13.17
CA VAL A 11 4.44 15.55 13.66
C VAL A 11 3.32 15.38 14.68
N GLU A 12 3.03 16.39 15.51
CA GLU A 12 1.97 16.33 16.51
C GLU A 12 0.59 16.24 15.84
N GLU A 13 0.35 17.02 14.80
CA GLU A 13 -0.86 16.96 14.00
C GLU A 13 -0.99 15.63 13.25
N PHE A 14 0.14 15.07 12.78
CA PHE A 14 0.15 13.74 12.17
C PHE A 14 -0.32 12.67 13.17
N GLU A 15 0.24 12.64 14.37
CA GLU A 15 -0.14 11.69 15.43
C GLU A 15 -1.60 11.85 15.86
N ARG A 16 -2.08 13.08 15.92
CA ARG A 16 -3.49 13.37 16.20
C ARG A 16 -4.41 12.78 15.13
N ARG A 17 -4.07 12.96 13.86
CA ARG A 17 -4.83 12.41 12.72
C ARG A 17 -4.73 10.88 12.65
N LYS A 18 -3.56 10.32 12.91
CA LYS A 18 -3.33 8.87 13.00
C LYS A 18 -4.25 8.26 14.06
N SER A 19 -4.29 8.83 15.25
CA SER A 19 -5.15 8.38 16.35
C SER A 19 -6.66 8.48 16.02
N ALA A 20 -7.03 9.44 15.18
CA ALA A 20 -8.41 9.61 14.70
C ALA A 20 -8.74 8.74 13.47
N GLY A 21 -7.80 7.95 12.94
CA GLY A 21 -7.97 7.18 11.70
C GLY A 21 -8.15 8.04 10.45
N ALA A 22 -7.70 9.30 10.50
CA ALA A 22 -7.89 10.27 9.42
C ALA A 22 -6.67 10.41 8.48
N ILE A 23 -5.64 9.59 8.68
CA ILE A 23 -4.43 9.55 7.86
C ILE A 23 -3.98 8.10 7.67
N GLY A 24 -3.30 7.80 6.56
CA GLY A 24 -2.84 6.48 6.18
C GLY A 24 -3.44 6.02 4.85
N HIS A 25 -2.99 4.89 4.37
CA HIS A 25 -3.47 4.29 3.13
C HIS A 25 -4.66 3.36 3.42
N VAL A 26 -5.85 3.78 2.99
CA VAL A 26 -7.05 2.94 3.07
C VAL A 26 -6.88 1.76 2.11
N GLY A 27 -7.14 0.55 2.59
CA GLY A 27 -7.13 -0.66 1.75
C GLY A 27 -5.89 -1.56 1.91
N LEU A 28 -4.86 -1.15 2.65
CA LEU A 28 -3.66 -1.99 2.82
C LEU A 28 -3.96 -3.30 3.57
N ARG A 29 -4.87 -3.27 4.55
CA ARG A 29 -5.34 -4.46 5.28
C ARG A 29 -6.16 -5.39 4.38
N GLU A 30 -7.00 -4.82 3.54
CA GLU A 30 -7.80 -5.54 2.56
C GLU A 30 -6.91 -6.20 1.50
N SER A 31 -5.83 -5.53 1.09
CA SER A 31 -4.82 -6.10 0.21
C SER A 31 -4.12 -7.30 0.86
N ALA A 32 -3.75 -7.20 2.14
CA ALA A 32 -3.18 -8.33 2.88
C ALA A 32 -4.15 -9.51 2.96
N ALA A 33 -5.44 -9.25 3.26
CA ALA A 33 -6.47 -10.28 3.30
C ALA A 33 -6.67 -10.95 1.94
N LEU A 34 -6.65 -10.17 0.86
CA LEU A 34 -6.79 -10.69 -0.50
C LEU A 34 -5.61 -11.58 -0.89
N ILE A 35 -4.38 -11.17 -0.60
CA ILE A 35 -3.16 -11.96 -0.85
C ILE A 35 -3.18 -13.24 -0.03
N ALA A 36 -3.46 -13.16 1.28
CA ALA A 36 -3.55 -14.34 2.15
C ALA A 36 -4.58 -15.33 1.61
N ARG A 37 -5.77 -14.86 1.20
CA ARG A 37 -6.79 -15.70 0.57
C ARG A 37 -6.31 -16.34 -0.73
N GLY A 38 -5.61 -15.59 -1.59
CA GLY A 38 -5.03 -16.10 -2.83
C GLY A 38 -3.99 -17.20 -2.60
N LEU A 39 -3.27 -17.13 -1.48
CA LEU A 39 -2.32 -18.14 -1.02
C LEU A 39 -2.99 -19.32 -0.28
N GLY A 40 -4.30 -19.30 -0.10
CA GLY A 40 -5.03 -20.31 0.66
C GLY A 40 -4.77 -20.25 2.17
N TRP A 41 -4.38 -19.07 2.68
CA TRP A 41 -4.15 -18.84 4.10
C TRP A 41 -5.41 -18.29 4.78
N GLU A 42 -5.72 -18.81 5.97
CA GLU A 42 -6.74 -18.19 6.81
C GLU A 42 -6.23 -16.82 7.29
N PHE A 43 -7.07 -15.79 7.16
CA PHE A 43 -6.72 -14.43 7.53
C PHE A 43 -7.52 -13.98 8.76
N ASP A 44 -6.80 -13.65 9.84
CA ASP A 44 -7.39 -13.04 11.03
C ASP A 44 -6.95 -11.57 11.14
N LEU A 45 -7.89 -10.66 10.97
CA LEU A 45 -7.64 -9.23 11.09
C LEU A 45 -7.08 -8.82 12.47
N LYS A 46 -7.39 -9.58 13.52
CA LYS A 46 -6.90 -9.31 14.88
C LYS A 46 -5.44 -9.70 15.07
N ALA A 47 -4.93 -10.61 14.24
CA ALA A 47 -3.53 -11.05 14.25
C ALA A 47 -2.64 -10.22 13.35
N VAL A 48 -3.17 -9.14 12.74
CA VAL A 48 -2.42 -8.24 11.87
C VAL A 48 -1.69 -7.20 12.71
N GLU A 49 -0.37 -7.18 12.59
CA GLU A 49 0.45 -6.07 13.06
C GLU A 49 0.41 -4.95 12.04
N HIS A 50 0.13 -3.72 12.48
CA HIS A 50 0.03 -2.55 11.60
C HIS A 50 0.77 -1.38 12.22
N THR A 51 1.72 -0.83 11.49
CA THR A 51 2.43 0.40 11.86
C THR A 51 2.21 1.48 10.81
N LEU A 52 2.10 2.72 11.25
CA LEU A 52 1.98 3.91 10.42
C LEU A 52 2.84 4.99 11.05
N GLU A 53 3.87 5.43 10.34
CA GLU A 53 4.85 6.38 10.87
C GLU A 53 5.03 7.57 9.93
N PRO A 54 5.25 8.79 10.44
CA PRO A 54 5.54 9.94 9.61
C PRO A 54 6.95 9.86 9.04
N VAL A 55 7.11 10.24 7.78
CA VAL A 55 8.42 10.54 7.20
C VAL A 55 8.68 12.02 7.37
N VAL A 56 9.67 12.37 8.17
CA VAL A 56 9.97 13.76 8.56
C VAL A 56 11.05 14.35 7.66
N ALA A 57 10.90 15.62 7.31
CA ALA A 57 11.82 16.36 6.47
C ALA A 57 13.10 16.75 7.24
N GLU A 58 14.26 16.28 6.78
CA GLU A 58 15.57 16.71 7.26
C GLU A 58 16.08 17.98 6.55
N GLN A 59 15.50 18.27 5.39
CA GLN A 59 15.73 19.48 4.59
C GLN A 59 14.43 19.96 3.96
N MET A 60 14.42 21.22 3.52
CA MET A 60 13.25 21.75 2.81
C MET A 60 13.06 21.04 1.47
N VAL A 61 11.85 20.55 1.22
CA VAL A 61 11.46 19.89 -0.04
C VAL A 61 10.25 20.59 -0.61
N SER A 62 10.32 20.93 -1.90
CA SER A 62 9.24 21.63 -2.62
C SER A 62 8.78 20.87 -3.85
N SER A 63 7.49 21.00 -4.15
CA SER A 63 6.88 20.63 -5.42
C SER A 63 6.03 21.79 -5.92
N ASP A 64 5.40 21.65 -7.07
CA ASP A 64 4.48 22.67 -7.63
C ASP A 64 3.28 22.95 -6.71
N TYR A 65 2.97 22.07 -5.77
CA TYR A 65 1.75 22.12 -4.96
C TYR A 65 2.00 22.37 -3.47
N VAL A 66 3.19 22.04 -2.96
CA VAL A 66 3.49 22.13 -1.54
C VAL A 66 4.97 22.29 -1.29
N THR A 67 5.31 23.13 -0.31
CA THR A 67 6.64 23.22 0.30
C THR A 67 6.56 22.67 1.70
N VAL A 68 7.48 21.77 2.04
CA VAL A 68 7.62 21.13 3.34
C VAL A 68 8.91 21.60 3.96
N GLY A 69 8.81 22.22 5.13
CA GLY A 69 9.97 22.71 5.91
C GLY A 69 10.62 21.60 6.72
N VAL A 70 11.82 21.89 7.23
CA VAL A 70 12.55 20.99 8.16
C VAL A 70 11.67 20.69 9.38
N GLY A 71 11.62 19.43 9.78
CA GLY A 71 10.81 18.96 10.92
C GLY A 71 9.33 18.73 10.61
N GLN A 72 8.86 19.13 9.42
CA GLN A 72 7.50 18.81 8.97
C GLN A 72 7.43 17.45 8.31
N VAL A 73 6.23 16.90 8.20
CA VAL A 73 5.96 15.61 7.58
C VAL A 73 6.06 15.72 6.06
N LEU A 74 6.86 14.86 5.44
CA LEU A 74 6.94 14.67 3.98
C LEU A 74 5.86 13.73 3.47
N GLY A 75 5.46 12.76 4.28
CA GLY A 75 4.56 11.68 3.93
C GLY A 75 4.50 10.64 5.02
N ALA A 76 4.16 9.42 4.66
CA ALA A 76 3.98 8.33 5.60
C ALA A 76 4.63 7.03 5.11
N GLU A 77 5.04 6.24 6.07
CA GLU A 77 5.49 4.86 5.91
C GLU A 77 4.54 3.95 6.68
N GLU A 78 4.00 2.95 5.99
CA GLU A 78 2.99 2.05 6.53
C GLU A 78 3.40 0.61 6.31
N THR A 79 3.33 -0.21 7.35
CA THR A 79 3.69 -1.62 7.26
C THR A 79 2.59 -2.47 7.88
N ILE A 80 2.26 -3.54 7.17
CA ILE A 80 1.40 -4.62 7.67
C ILE A 80 2.20 -5.91 7.69
N ARG A 81 2.10 -6.63 8.82
CA ARG A 81 2.64 -7.98 8.96
C ARG A 81 1.56 -8.92 9.44
N PHE A 82 1.53 -10.11 8.87
CA PHE A 82 0.59 -11.16 9.20
C PHE A 82 1.29 -12.51 9.10
N SER A 83 1.21 -13.28 10.17
CA SER A 83 1.80 -14.64 10.24
C SER A 83 0.73 -15.63 10.70
N PRO A 84 0.09 -16.36 9.77
CA PRO A 84 -0.97 -17.32 10.12
C PRO A 84 -0.46 -18.60 10.78
N ALA A 85 0.80 -18.96 10.54
CA ALA A 85 1.43 -20.17 11.08
C ALA A 85 2.96 -20.03 11.03
N GLU A 86 3.66 -20.90 11.74
CA GLU A 86 5.12 -20.96 11.69
C GLU A 86 5.62 -21.14 10.26
N GLY A 87 6.64 -20.37 9.89
CA GLY A 87 7.24 -20.36 8.55
C GLY A 87 6.42 -19.63 7.48
N LYS A 88 5.29 -19.00 7.85
CA LYS A 88 4.49 -18.18 6.93
C LYS A 88 4.49 -16.72 7.37
N LEU A 89 4.91 -15.83 6.52
CA LEU A 89 4.89 -14.39 6.75
C LEU A 89 4.42 -13.66 5.49
N LEU A 90 3.40 -12.82 5.65
CA LEU A 90 3.02 -11.80 4.69
C LEU A 90 3.41 -10.45 5.24
N SER A 91 4.21 -9.70 4.50
CA SER A 91 4.58 -8.33 4.83
C SER A 91 4.24 -7.42 3.67
N LEU A 92 3.46 -6.37 3.93
CA LEU A 92 3.23 -5.28 2.98
C LEU A 92 3.88 -4.03 3.56
N HIS A 93 4.67 -3.36 2.75
CA HIS A 93 5.34 -2.12 3.10
C HIS A 93 5.00 -1.07 2.05
N LEU A 94 4.53 0.09 2.48
CA LEU A 94 4.16 1.20 1.64
C LEU A 94 4.81 2.47 2.17
N ARG A 95 5.69 3.08 1.38
CA ARG A 95 6.28 4.36 1.69
C ARG A 95 5.89 5.36 0.62
N MET A 96 5.19 6.40 1.01
CA MET A 96 4.77 7.48 0.13
C MET A 96 5.15 8.82 0.74
N ARG A 97 6.07 9.53 0.10
CA ARG A 97 6.50 10.86 0.54
C ARG A 97 6.79 11.79 -0.64
N LEU A 98 6.81 13.07 -0.36
CA LEU A 98 7.31 14.07 -1.29
C LEU A 98 8.81 13.93 -1.45
N GLY A 99 9.29 13.90 -2.71
CA GLY A 99 10.71 13.80 -3.02
C GLY A 99 11.31 12.43 -2.68
N GLU A 100 10.58 11.35 -2.93
CA GLU A 100 11.15 9.99 -2.82
C GLU A 100 12.30 9.84 -3.81
N PRO A 101 13.53 9.51 -3.35
CA PRO A 101 14.69 9.48 -4.22
C PRO A 101 14.72 8.27 -5.16
N GLU A 102 14.03 7.21 -4.78
CA GLU A 102 13.99 5.96 -5.55
C GLU A 102 12.58 5.39 -5.52
N GLU A 103 11.86 5.56 -6.63
CA GLU A 103 10.51 5.02 -6.77
C GLU A 103 10.57 3.61 -7.35
N TYR A 104 9.89 2.67 -6.72
CA TYR A 104 9.77 1.30 -7.21
C TYR A 104 8.59 0.55 -6.57
N ASP A 105 8.13 -0.48 -7.26
CA ASP A 105 7.30 -1.54 -6.69
C ASP A 105 8.09 -2.85 -6.68
N GLU A 106 7.98 -3.61 -5.61
CA GLU A 106 8.74 -4.83 -5.41
C GLU A 106 7.88 -5.93 -4.81
N VAL A 107 8.06 -7.15 -5.34
CA VAL A 107 7.45 -8.36 -4.82
C VAL A 107 8.53 -9.41 -4.63
N VAL A 108 8.65 -9.92 -3.41
CA VAL A 108 9.53 -11.02 -3.05
C VAL A 108 8.68 -12.19 -2.56
N VAL A 109 8.82 -13.34 -3.17
CA VAL A 109 8.21 -14.59 -2.72
C VAL A 109 9.32 -15.54 -2.33
N GLU A 110 9.48 -15.76 -1.03
CA GLU A 110 10.44 -16.71 -0.48
C GLU A 110 9.89 -18.13 -0.64
N GLY A 111 10.53 -18.93 -1.46
CA GLY A 111 10.09 -20.29 -1.81
C GLY A 111 11.14 -21.03 -2.60
N THR A 112 10.75 -22.11 -3.27
CA THR A 112 11.64 -22.91 -4.12
C THR A 112 11.09 -22.96 -5.54
N PRO A 113 11.64 -22.16 -6.47
CA PRO A 113 12.68 -21.15 -6.27
C PRO A 113 12.14 -19.86 -5.61
N THR A 114 13.01 -19.03 -5.09
CA THR A 114 12.66 -17.65 -4.71
C THR A 114 12.34 -16.85 -5.97
N ILE A 115 11.28 -16.05 -5.91
CA ILE A 115 10.88 -15.11 -6.97
C ILE A 115 11.07 -13.70 -6.44
N HIS A 116 11.79 -12.89 -7.21
CA HIS A 116 11.99 -11.47 -6.90
C HIS A 116 11.73 -10.64 -8.16
N THR A 117 10.75 -9.75 -8.06
CA THR A 117 10.38 -8.83 -9.13
C THR A 117 10.43 -7.41 -8.63
N ARG A 118 11.07 -6.52 -9.39
CA ARG A 118 11.13 -5.10 -9.10
C ARG A 118 10.82 -4.28 -10.34
N ILE A 119 9.94 -3.32 -10.20
CA ILE A 119 9.56 -2.36 -11.24
C ILE A 119 10.20 -1.03 -10.88
N ILE A 120 11.24 -0.66 -11.61
CA ILE A 120 11.99 0.59 -11.41
C ILE A 120 11.11 1.76 -11.87
N GLY A 121 11.05 2.83 -11.07
CA GLY A 121 10.18 3.98 -11.31
C GLY A 121 8.75 3.79 -10.78
N GLY A 122 8.43 2.59 -10.26
CA GLY A 122 7.11 2.29 -9.72
C GLY A 122 5.98 2.27 -10.76
N ILE A 123 4.79 1.94 -10.31
CA ILE A 123 3.58 1.93 -11.13
C ILE A 123 2.72 3.13 -10.73
N HIS A 124 2.41 4.00 -11.68
CA HIS A 124 1.51 5.13 -11.43
C HIS A 124 0.10 4.60 -11.10
N GLY A 125 -0.33 4.80 -9.84
CA GLY A 125 -1.54 4.17 -9.29
C GLY A 125 -2.82 4.44 -10.08
N ASP A 126 -3.03 5.68 -10.56
CA ASP A 126 -4.23 6.02 -11.34
C ASP A 126 -4.23 5.33 -12.71
N ALA A 127 -3.07 5.28 -13.38
CA ALA A 127 -2.92 4.59 -14.68
C ALA A 127 -3.11 3.08 -14.52
N ALA A 128 -2.53 2.49 -13.46
CA ALA A 128 -2.71 1.08 -13.15
C ALA A 128 -4.17 0.74 -12.85
N THR A 129 -4.85 1.58 -12.06
CA THR A 129 -6.28 1.39 -11.75
C THR A 129 -7.13 1.43 -13.01
N ALA A 130 -6.90 2.41 -13.90
CA ALA A 130 -7.61 2.51 -15.18
C ALA A 130 -7.35 1.28 -16.07
N GLY A 131 -6.09 0.84 -16.18
CA GLY A 131 -5.69 -0.34 -16.93
C GLY A 131 -6.32 -1.62 -16.40
N CYS A 132 -6.23 -1.87 -15.10
CA CYS A 132 -6.86 -3.02 -14.44
C CYS A 132 -8.37 -3.02 -14.64
N THR A 133 -9.03 -1.85 -14.50
CA THR A 133 -10.48 -1.73 -14.72
C THR A 133 -10.85 -2.08 -16.17
N ALA A 134 -10.11 -1.55 -17.15
CA ALA A 134 -10.37 -1.84 -18.56
C ALA A 134 -10.19 -3.34 -18.89
N ASN A 135 -9.13 -3.96 -18.36
CA ASN A 135 -8.85 -5.37 -18.61
C ASN A 135 -9.90 -6.32 -17.99
N ILE A 136 -10.48 -5.93 -16.85
CA ILE A 136 -11.43 -6.80 -16.13
C ILE A 136 -12.86 -6.71 -16.69
N LEU A 137 -13.21 -5.66 -17.45
CA LEU A 137 -14.56 -5.43 -17.96
C LEU A 137 -15.11 -6.63 -18.76
N ALA A 138 -14.34 -7.12 -19.73
CA ALA A 138 -14.76 -8.25 -20.58
C ALA A 138 -14.95 -9.54 -19.77
N GLN A 139 -14.12 -9.75 -18.76
CA GLN A 139 -14.17 -10.92 -17.88
C GLN A 139 -15.38 -10.85 -16.94
N THR A 140 -15.72 -9.66 -16.45
CA THR A 140 -16.87 -9.43 -15.58
C THR A 140 -18.19 -9.77 -16.27
N ILE A 141 -18.33 -9.49 -17.57
CA ILE A 141 -19.53 -9.81 -18.36
C ILE A 141 -19.75 -11.34 -18.45
N GLN A 142 -18.68 -12.11 -18.49
CA GLN A 142 -18.71 -13.58 -18.61
C GLN A 142 -18.69 -14.29 -17.24
N ALA A 143 -18.49 -13.55 -16.17
CA ALA A 143 -18.39 -14.12 -14.84
C ALA A 143 -19.75 -14.58 -14.29
N ARG A 144 -19.72 -15.51 -13.32
CA ARG A 144 -20.92 -15.91 -12.59
C ARG A 144 -21.57 -14.72 -11.89
N ALA A 145 -22.90 -14.75 -11.77
CA ALA A 145 -23.62 -13.73 -11.01
C ALA A 145 -23.24 -13.78 -9.51
N GLY A 146 -23.13 -12.62 -8.88
CA GLY A 146 -22.83 -12.47 -7.45
C GLY A 146 -21.72 -11.46 -7.19
N MET A 147 -21.33 -11.38 -5.92
CA MET A 147 -20.16 -10.58 -5.52
C MET A 147 -18.88 -11.38 -5.82
N LEU A 148 -17.97 -10.76 -6.57
CA LEU A 148 -16.72 -11.35 -6.98
C LEU A 148 -15.56 -10.47 -6.55
N THR A 149 -14.43 -11.08 -6.33
CA THR A 149 -13.12 -10.40 -6.15
C THR A 149 -12.25 -10.64 -7.36
N VAL A 150 -11.10 -9.98 -7.44
CA VAL A 150 -10.11 -10.22 -8.49
C VAL A 150 -9.57 -11.66 -8.49
N LEU A 151 -9.69 -12.39 -7.38
CA LEU A 151 -9.31 -13.80 -7.29
C LEU A 151 -10.33 -14.74 -7.96
N ASP A 152 -11.53 -14.27 -8.18
CA ASP A 152 -12.60 -15.05 -8.84
C ASP A 152 -12.60 -14.88 -10.36
N LEU A 153 -11.80 -13.97 -10.88
CA LEU A 153 -11.72 -13.66 -12.31
C LEU A 153 -10.39 -14.14 -12.89
N PRO A 154 -10.38 -14.63 -14.14
CA PRO A 154 -9.13 -15.04 -14.77
C PRO A 154 -8.19 -13.83 -14.88
N MET A 155 -6.97 -14.01 -14.45
CA MET A 155 -5.89 -13.05 -14.67
C MET A 155 -5.44 -13.20 -16.11
N GLY A 156 -5.93 -12.34 -17.00
CA GLY A 156 -5.63 -12.38 -18.42
C GLY A 156 -4.29 -11.78 -18.75
#